data_930408d75428037384466fe95f0c286c
#
_entry.id   930408d75428037384466fe95f0c286c
#
_cell.length_a   1.000
_cell.length_b   1.000
_cell.length_c   1.000
_cell.angle_alpha   90.00
_cell.angle_beta   90.00
_cell.angle_gamma   90.00
#
_symmetry.space_group_name_H-M   'P 1'
#
loop_
_entity.id
_entity.type
_entity.pdbx_description
1 polymer ?
#
loop_
_entity_poly.entity_id
_entity_poly.type
_entity_poly.pdbx_seq_one_letter_code
_entity_poly.pdbx_strand_id
1 'polypeptide(L)'
;MHLIQRMLADKSALPESQQIVLSAERRLFLKRRWRGEAADGTEFGFDLESRLADGCVIHHENGNDYIVRQLPEIVYEVPITSPDQAALVGWKAGNLHMPAQILPDCIRILHDEAMKQLLEREGWAYTEPEVVFTPMKAMAHAP
;
A
#
# COMPACT_ATOMS: atom_id res chain seq x y z
N MET A 1 -13.57 -22.06 -4.90
CA MET A 1 -13.03 -20.83 -4.30
C MET A 1 -12.49 -21.13 -2.90
N HIS A 2 -11.28 -20.72 -2.62
CA HIS A 2 -10.70 -20.88 -1.29
C HIS A 2 -11.07 -19.69 -0.40
N LEU A 3 -11.46 -19.97 0.84
CA LEU A 3 -11.75 -18.91 1.82
C LEU A 3 -10.52 -18.67 2.68
N ILE A 4 -10.10 -17.41 2.74
CA ILE A 4 -8.92 -16.97 3.48
C ILE A 4 -9.35 -16.11 4.67
N GLN A 5 -8.98 -16.54 5.86
CA GLN A 5 -9.26 -15.81 7.11
C GLN A 5 -8.00 -15.19 7.72
N ARG A 6 -6.83 -15.71 7.34
CA ARG A 6 -5.52 -15.22 7.80
C ARG A 6 -4.43 -15.60 6.81
N MET A 7 -3.33 -14.86 6.82
CA MET A 7 -2.15 -15.24 6.06
C MET A 7 -1.43 -16.42 6.73
N LEU A 8 -0.74 -17.21 5.92
CA LEU A 8 0.08 -18.35 6.39
C LEU A 8 1.47 -17.89 6.84
N ALA A 9 2.02 -16.88 6.17
CA ALA A 9 3.34 -16.32 6.44
C ALA A 9 3.43 -14.91 5.88
N ASP A 10 4.31 -14.08 6.43
CA ASP A 10 4.53 -12.71 5.97
C ASP A 10 5.15 -12.67 4.57
N LYS A 11 5.94 -13.68 4.23
CA LYS A 11 6.58 -13.80 2.92
C LYS A 11 6.81 -15.26 2.59
N SER A 12 6.98 -15.55 1.29
CA SER A 12 7.29 -16.90 0.81
C SER A 12 8.79 -17.18 0.95
N ALA A 13 9.11 -18.40 1.39
CA ALA A 13 10.47 -18.94 1.37
C ALA A 13 10.80 -19.64 0.04
N LEU A 14 9.81 -19.77 -0.86
CA LEU A 14 9.99 -20.42 -2.15
C LEU A 14 10.55 -19.44 -3.20
N PRO A 15 11.23 -19.94 -4.25
CA PRO A 15 11.66 -19.09 -5.35
C PRO A 15 10.47 -18.53 -6.13
N GLU A 16 10.67 -17.44 -6.86
CA GLU A 16 9.61 -16.79 -7.64
C GLU A 16 8.90 -17.75 -8.60
N SER A 17 9.62 -18.73 -9.17
CA SER A 17 9.03 -19.73 -10.07
C SER A 17 7.97 -20.60 -9.38
N GLN A 18 7.94 -20.64 -8.05
CA GLN A 18 6.96 -21.36 -7.25
C GLN A 18 6.02 -20.43 -6.49
N GLN A 19 5.93 -19.18 -6.92
CA GLN A 19 5.00 -18.20 -6.36
C GLN A 19 3.96 -17.82 -7.42
N ILE A 20 2.70 -17.86 -7.03
CA ILE A 20 1.58 -17.45 -7.89
C ILE A 20 0.99 -16.18 -7.27
N VAL A 21 0.96 -15.12 -8.05
CA VAL A 21 0.60 -13.79 -7.55
C VAL A 21 -0.89 -13.51 -7.72
N LEU A 22 -1.51 -13.01 -6.65
CA LEU A 22 -2.79 -12.33 -6.67
C LEU A 22 -2.53 -10.86 -6.44
N SER A 23 -2.75 -10.04 -7.47
CA SER A 23 -2.55 -8.60 -7.40
C SER A 23 -3.78 -7.90 -6.84
N ALA A 24 -3.58 -6.97 -5.92
CA ALA A 24 -4.66 -6.23 -5.29
C ALA A 24 -4.28 -4.77 -5.08
N GLU A 25 -5.24 -3.87 -5.35
CA GLU A 25 -5.07 -2.46 -5.04
C GLU A 25 -4.94 -2.25 -3.53
N ARG A 26 -4.23 -1.20 -3.13
CA ARG A 26 -4.00 -0.86 -1.71
C ARG A 26 -5.30 -0.83 -0.89
N ARG A 27 -6.39 -0.30 -1.46
CA ARG A 27 -7.69 -0.23 -0.76
C ARG A 27 -8.21 -1.60 -0.32
N LEU A 28 -7.87 -2.67 -1.05
CA LEU A 28 -8.30 -4.03 -0.71
C LEU A 28 -7.59 -4.57 0.53
N PHE A 29 -6.36 -4.15 0.76
CA PHE A 29 -5.63 -4.50 1.99
C PHE A 29 -6.26 -3.91 3.25
N LEU A 30 -7.12 -2.89 3.09
CA LEU A 30 -7.84 -2.26 4.20
C LEU A 30 -9.21 -2.88 4.44
N LYS A 31 -9.68 -3.75 3.53
CA LYS A 31 -10.99 -4.39 3.61
C LYS A 31 -10.87 -5.76 4.29
N ARG A 32 -11.83 -6.04 5.14
CA ARG A 32 -11.98 -7.37 5.75
C ARG A 32 -12.49 -8.39 4.75
N ARG A 33 -13.48 -8.01 3.92
CA ARG A 33 -14.16 -8.93 3.00
C ARG A 33 -14.00 -8.45 1.57
N TRP A 34 -13.45 -9.34 0.74
CA TRP A 34 -13.31 -9.09 -0.69
C TRP A 34 -12.99 -10.39 -1.42
N ARG A 35 -12.95 -10.34 -2.74
CA ARG A 35 -12.61 -11.48 -3.60
C ARG A 35 -11.48 -11.07 -4.52
N GLY A 36 -10.65 -12.05 -4.88
CA GLY A 36 -9.57 -11.86 -5.83
C GLY A 36 -9.29 -13.14 -6.59
N GLU A 37 -8.59 -12.97 -7.72
CA GLU A 37 -8.21 -14.06 -8.61
C GLU A 37 -6.69 -14.02 -8.81
N ALA A 38 -6.04 -15.14 -8.58
CA ALA A 38 -4.60 -15.28 -8.80
C ALA A 38 -4.29 -15.38 -10.28
N ALA A 39 -2.99 -15.23 -10.63
CA ALA A 39 -2.52 -15.25 -12.01
C ALA A 39 -2.83 -16.55 -12.75
N ASP A 40 -2.98 -17.66 -12.03
CA ASP A 40 -3.34 -18.97 -12.60
C ASP A 40 -4.85 -19.21 -12.69
N GLY A 41 -5.67 -18.22 -12.35
CA GLY A 41 -7.13 -18.31 -12.37
C GLY A 41 -7.76 -18.83 -11.09
N THR A 42 -6.97 -19.17 -10.08
CA THR A 42 -7.49 -19.62 -8.80
C THR A 42 -8.21 -18.47 -8.09
N GLU A 43 -9.44 -18.71 -7.66
CA GLU A 43 -10.26 -17.72 -6.98
C GLU A 43 -10.16 -17.84 -5.47
N PHE A 44 -10.09 -16.68 -4.80
CA PHE A 44 -10.03 -16.58 -3.35
C PHE A 44 -11.09 -15.62 -2.84
N GLY A 45 -11.75 -16.03 -1.75
CA GLY A 45 -12.61 -15.15 -0.97
C GLY A 45 -11.91 -14.83 0.35
N PHE A 46 -11.99 -13.59 0.77
CA PHE A 46 -11.37 -13.13 2.02
C PHE A 46 -12.44 -12.74 3.03
N ASP A 47 -12.30 -13.23 4.24
CA ASP A 47 -13.01 -12.78 5.44
C ASP A 47 -11.98 -12.73 6.57
N LEU A 48 -11.24 -11.65 6.62
CA LEU A 48 -9.98 -11.57 7.35
C LEU A 48 -10.17 -11.24 8.84
N GLU A 49 -9.45 -11.96 9.68
CA GLU A 49 -9.36 -11.68 11.11
C GLU A 49 -8.38 -10.53 11.40
N SER A 50 -7.38 -10.37 10.53
CA SER A 50 -6.37 -9.30 10.62
C SER A 50 -5.95 -8.89 9.21
N ARG A 51 -5.29 -7.72 9.10
CA ARG A 51 -4.85 -7.21 7.80
C ARG A 51 -3.75 -8.07 7.20
N LEU A 52 -3.79 -8.19 5.86
CA LEU A 52 -2.73 -8.80 5.08
C LEU A 52 -1.54 -7.85 4.96
N ALA A 53 -0.35 -8.43 4.81
CA ALA A 53 0.86 -7.69 4.45
C ALA A 53 1.15 -7.86 2.96
N ASP A 54 1.73 -6.86 2.32
CA ASP A 54 2.18 -6.98 0.92
C ASP A 54 3.20 -8.10 0.79
N GLY A 55 2.96 -9.01 -0.16
CA GLY A 55 3.81 -10.18 -0.37
C GLY A 55 3.52 -11.37 0.54
N CYS A 56 2.49 -11.32 1.37
CA CYS A 56 2.15 -12.42 2.28
C CYS A 56 1.66 -13.66 1.54
N VAL A 57 1.90 -14.82 2.14
CA VAL A 57 1.41 -16.11 1.65
C VAL A 57 0.01 -16.36 2.22
N ILE A 58 -0.94 -16.63 1.36
CA ILE A 58 -2.34 -16.89 1.76
C ILE A 58 -2.75 -18.36 1.57
N HIS A 59 -2.06 -19.09 0.71
CA HIS A 59 -2.41 -20.48 0.39
C HIS A 59 -1.20 -21.19 -0.19
N HIS A 60 -1.13 -22.50 0.03
CA HIS A 60 -0.10 -23.37 -0.55
C HIS A 60 -0.76 -24.59 -1.17
N GLU A 61 -0.47 -24.85 -2.43
CA GLU A 61 -1.02 -26.00 -3.15
C GLU A 61 -0.09 -26.41 -4.29
N ASN A 62 0.05 -27.70 -4.49
CA ASN A 62 0.86 -28.28 -5.58
C ASN A 62 2.31 -27.74 -5.63
N GLY A 63 2.92 -27.51 -4.46
CA GLY A 63 4.28 -27.04 -4.35
C GLY A 63 4.45 -25.54 -4.58
N ASN A 64 3.37 -24.80 -4.75
CA ASN A 64 3.39 -23.36 -5.00
C ASN A 64 2.77 -22.58 -3.84
N ASP A 65 3.33 -21.40 -3.56
CA ASP A 65 2.74 -20.43 -2.65
C ASP A 65 1.93 -19.40 -3.44
N TYR A 66 0.72 -19.14 -2.96
CA TYR A 66 -0.10 -18.03 -3.47
C TYR A 66 0.18 -16.82 -2.61
N ILE A 67 0.63 -15.74 -3.22
CA ILE A 67 1.00 -14.52 -2.52
C ILE A 67 0.14 -13.33 -2.99
N VAL A 68 -0.14 -12.41 -2.08
CA VAL A 68 -0.88 -11.19 -2.41
C VAL A 68 0.12 -10.04 -2.56
N ARG A 69 0.14 -9.42 -3.73
CA ARG A 69 0.99 -8.26 -4.04
C ARG A 69 0.14 -7.02 -4.18
N GLN A 70 0.56 -5.97 -3.51
CA GLN A 70 -0.06 -4.66 -3.66
C GLN A 70 0.32 -4.07 -5.02
N LEU A 71 -0.68 -3.61 -5.76
CA LEU A 71 -0.46 -2.90 -7.01
C LEU A 71 0.13 -1.52 -6.75
N PRO A 72 1.03 -1.06 -7.62
CA PRO A 72 1.51 0.32 -7.55
C PRO A 72 0.39 1.31 -7.89
N GLU A 73 0.54 2.54 -7.41
CA GLU A 73 -0.36 3.65 -7.69
C GLU A 73 0.44 4.92 -7.91
N ILE A 74 -0.12 5.89 -8.61
CA ILE A 74 0.50 7.19 -8.77
C ILE A 74 0.35 7.96 -7.46
N VAL A 75 1.44 8.59 -7.02
CA VAL A 75 1.47 9.44 -5.82
C VAL A 75 2.12 10.77 -6.17
N TYR A 76 2.02 11.74 -5.27
CA TYR A 76 2.90 12.91 -5.31
C TYR A 76 4.14 12.59 -4.49
N GLU A 77 5.31 12.82 -5.07
CA GLU A 77 6.58 12.62 -4.38
C GLU A 77 7.31 13.95 -4.25
N VAL A 78 7.52 14.39 -3.01
CA VAL A 78 8.19 15.64 -2.69
C VAL A 78 9.59 15.35 -2.16
N PRO A 79 10.67 15.80 -2.85
CA PRO A 79 12.02 15.59 -2.34
C PRO A 79 12.21 16.32 -1.01
N ILE A 80 12.92 15.70 -0.09
CA ILE A 80 13.33 16.34 1.17
C ILE A 80 14.56 17.17 0.90
N THR A 81 14.48 18.49 1.13
CA THR A 81 15.56 19.43 0.90
C THR A 81 16.19 19.93 2.21
N SER A 82 15.44 19.89 3.29
CA SER A 82 15.90 20.24 4.63
C SER A 82 14.97 19.66 5.69
N PRO A 83 15.39 19.55 6.95
CA PRO A 83 14.50 19.14 8.03
C PRO A 83 13.28 20.04 8.17
N ASP A 84 13.46 21.36 8.05
CA ASP A 84 12.38 22.33 8.15
C ASP A 84 11.35 22.18 7.05
N GLN A 85 11.82 22.00 5.82
CA GLN A 85 10.94 21.79 4.66
C GLN A 85 10.16 20.48 4.83
N ALA A 86 10.83 19.38 5.21
CA ALA A 86 10.17 18.09 5.41
C ALA A 86 9.08 18.17 6.49
N ALA A 87 9.37 18.84 7.60
CA ALA A 87 8.40 19.03 8.69
C ALA A 87 7.19 19.81 8.22
N LEU A 88 7.40 20.87 7.45
CA LEU A 88 6.32 21.72 6.93
C LEU A 88 5.43 20.97 5.95
N VAL A 89 6.03 20.22 5.02
CA VAL A 89 5.29 19.40 4.05
C VAL A 89 4.42 18.37 4.79
N GLY A 90 5.00 17.65 5.73
CA GLY A 90 4.30 16.65 6.52
C GLY A 90 3.17 17.24 7.35
N TRP A 91 3.41 18.40 7.98
CA TRP A 91 2.41 19.07 8.80
C TRP A 91 1.21 19.54 7.96
N LYS A 92 1.46 20.16 6.81
CA LYS A 92 0.39 20.64 5.93
C LYS A 92 -0.39 19.49 5.29
N ALA A 93 0.29 18.42 4.86
CA ALA A 93 -0.38 17.22 4.35
C ALA A 93 -1.27 16.60 5.43
N GLY A 94 -0.77 16.51 6.66
CA GLY A 94 -1.51 16.02 7.81
C GLY A 94 -2.75 16.86 8.11
N ASN A 95 -2.67 18.16 7.98
CA ASN A 95 -3.82 19.06 8.16
C ASN A 95 -4.94 18.82 7.13
N LEU A 96 -4.58 18.34 5.94
CA LEU A 96 -5.55 17.95 4.92
C LEU A 96 -6.01 16.49 5.09
N HIS A 97 -5.54 15.80 6.13
CA HIS A 97 -5.81 14.38 6.36
C HIS A 97 -5.36 13.49 5.20
N MET A 98 -4.33 13.90 4.48
CA MET A 98 -3.78 13.12 3.37
C MET A 98 -2.88 11.99 3.89
N PRO A 99 -3.11 10.74 3.45
CA PRO A 99 -2.17 9.66 3.71
C PRO A 99 -0.78 10.00 3.18
N ALA A 100 0.25 9.77 3.98
CA ALA A 100 1.62 10.08 3.62
C ALA A 100 2.59 8.97 4.05
N GLN A 101 3.60 8.76 3.23
CA GLN A 101 4.72 7.85 3.49
C GLN A 101 6.00 8.66 3.55
N ILE A 102 6.71 8.59 4.67
CA ILE A 102 7.96 9.32 4.84
C ILE A 102 9.12 8.37 4.59
N LEU A 103 9.95 8.72 3.61
CA LEU A 103 11.15 8.00 3.24
C LEU A 103 12.38 8.86 3.57
N PRO A 104 13.60 8.30 3.55
CA PRO A 104 14.79 9.06 3.92
C PRO A 104 15.04 10.32 3.08
N ASP A 105 14.64 10.30 1.80
CA ASP A 105 14.93 11.37 0.84
C ASP A 105 13.70 12.03 0.23
N CYS A 106 12.51 11.52 0.50
CA CYS A 106 11.27 12.07 -0.05
C CYS A 106 10.06 11.77 0.84
N ILE A 107 8.98 12.51 0.57
CA ILE A 107 7.68 12.27 1.17
C ILE A 107 6.71 11.95 0.04
N ARG A 108 6.06 10.80 0.12
CA ARG A 108 5.01 10.39 -0.82
C ARG A 108 3.66 10.66 -0.22
N ILE A 109 2.77 11.26 -1.00
CA ILE A 109 1.46 11.68 -0.54
C ILE A 109 0.40 11.22 -1.53
N LEU A 110 -0.79 10.91 -1.03
CA LEU A 110 -1.90 10.47 -1.85
C LEU A 110 -2.13 11.42 -3.03
N HIS A 111 -2.34 10.85 -4.22
CA HIS A 111 -2.67 11.58 -5.44
C HIS A 111 -4.12 12.06 -5.36
N ASP A 112 -4.29 13.32 -5.04
CA ASP A 112 -5.59 13.94 -4.76
C ASP A 112 -5.57 15.41 -5.16
N GLU A 113 -6.67 15.93 -5.68
CA GLU A 113 -6.74 17.29 -6.20
C GLU A 113 -6.46 18.36 -5.14
N ALA A 114 -6.95 18.17 -3.91
CA ALA A 114 -6.69 19.12 -2.83
C ALA A 114 -5.21 19.18 -2.48
N MET A 115 -4.54 18.03 -2.54
CA MET A 115 -3.09 17.96 -2.31
C MET A 115 -2.31 18.63 -3.44
N LYS A 116 -2.73 18.45 -4.69
CA LYS A 116 -2.12 19.11 -5.85
C LYS A 116 -2.21 20.63 -5.70
N GLN A 117 -3.37 21.13 -5.33
CA GLN A 117 -3.57 22.57 -5.09
C GLN A 117 -2.64 23.09 -4.01
N LEU A 118 -2.45 22.33 -2.93
CA LEU A 118 -1.51 22.70 -1.87
C LEU A 118 -0.07 22.76 -2.38
N LEU A 119 0.37 21.75 -3.12
CA LEU A 119 1.73 21.69 -3.70
C LEU A 119 1.99 22.90 -4.60
N GLU A 120 1.05 23.25 -5.46
CA GLU A 120 1.16 24.38 -6.38
C GLU A 120 1.14 25.71 -5.64
N ARG A 121 0.26 25.86 -4.66
CA ARG A 121 0.16 27.09 -3.85
C ARG A 121 1.43 27.36 -3.06
N GLU A 122 2.03 26.31 -2.48
CA GLU A 122 3.27 26.44 -1.72
C GLU A 122 4.51 26.53 -2.62
N GLY A 123 4.39 26.21 -3.91
CA GLY A 123 5.50 26.23 -4.84
C GLY A 123 6.52 25.11 -4.59
N TRP A 124 6.12 24.01 -3.98
CA TRP A 124 7.01 22.87 -3.73
C TRP A 124 7.23 22.07 -5.00
N ALA A 125 8.49 21.67 -5.23
CA ALA A 125 8.82 20.74 -6.31
C ALA A 125 8.27 19.35 -5.97
N TYR A 126 7.68 18.69 -6.96
CA TYR A 126 7.16 17.33 -6.82
C TYR A 126 7.18 16.58 -8.14
N THR A 127 7.15 15.27 -8.07
CA THR A 127 6.95 14.37 -9.21
C THR A 127 5.74 13.48 -8.94
N GLU A 128 5.30 12.74 -9.97
CA GLU A 128 4.13 11.86 -9.89
C GLU A 128 4.51 10.43 -10.29
N PRO A 129 5.36 9.75 -9.52
CA PRO A 129 5.76 8.39 -9.84
C PRO A 129 4.66 7.37 -9.55
N GLU A 130 4.72 6.24 -10.25
CA GLU A 130 3.91 5.06 -9.94
C GLU A 130 4.71 4.15 -9.00
N VAL A 131 4.23 3.95 -7.80
CA VAL A 131 4.94 3.21 -6.74
C VAL A 131 3.98 2.39 -5.89
N VAL A 132 4.52 1.38 -5.21
CA VAL A 132 3.77 0.70 -4.15
C VAL A 132 3.73 1.66 -2.96
N PHE A 133 2.56 2.22 -2.71
CA PHE A 133 2.37 3.25 -1.68
C PHE A 133 2.02 2.62 -0.34
N THR A 134 2.84 2.90 0.67
CA THR A 134 2.67 2.37 2.02
C THR A 134 2.58 3.54 3.01
N PRO A 135 1.45 4.27 3.06
CA PRO A 135 1.32 5.40 3.96
C PRO A 135 1.34 4.97 5.42
N MET A 136 1.76 5.89 6.28
CA MET A 136 1.69 5.69 7.71
C MET A 136 0.25 5.36 8.11
N LYS A 137 0.10 4.40 9.02
CA LYS A 137 -1.22 4.09 9.57
C LYS A 137 -1.69 5.29 10.39
N ALA A 138 -2.89 5.79 10.07
CA ALA A 138 -3.54 6.71 10.96
C ALA A 138 -3.70 6.00 12.31
N MET A 139 -3.18 6.62 13.37
CA MET A 139 -3.45 6.14 14.71
C MET A 139 -4.97 6.21 14.89
N ALA A 140 -5.58 5.07 15.24
CA ALA A 140 -6.96 5.09 15.66
C ALA A 140 -7.01 6.02 16.87
N HIS A 141 -7.69 7.15 16.70
CA HIS A 141 -8.01 7.96 17.87
C HIS A 141 -8.91 7.10 18.73
N ALA A 142 -8.45 6.80 19.92
CA ALA A 142 -9.35 6.28 20.91
C ALA A 142 -10.50 7.27 21.04
N PRO A 143 -11.74 6.82 20.94
CA PRO A 143 -12.87 7.70 21.12
C PRO A 143 -12.85 8.30 22.52
#